data_5383f2ba67b8d15107c0512c4b38eade
#
_entry.id   5383f2ba67b8d15107c0512c4b38eade
#
_cell.length_a   1.000
_cell.length_b   1.000
_cell.length_c   1.000
_cell.angle_alpha   90.00
_cell.angle_beta   90.00
_cell.angle_gamma   90.00
#
_symmetry.space_group_name_H-M   'P 1'
#
loop_
_entity.id
_entity.type
_entity.pdbx_description
1 polymer ?
#
loop_
_entity_poly.entity_id
_entity_poly.type
_entity_poly.pdbx_seq_one_letter_code
_entity_poly.pdbx_strand_id
1 'polypeptide(L)'
;MKRIAIFATLFLSFITLNAQEIEFNKHFTGERLRVDLVFAGDAKSQDIFLEGYVAEPQWSGSKTRMEDPFGYGEFRVEMWEGDKLIYSSGFNNLFQEWRTTSEAKNNRMAFTGSCRVPFPKNIVDIKFFERVKGSGEFSQIAQFPVDPKDKLIRRGLEHNFKTDTIKWSGDPAVKVDLLFIAEGYTAEEMGKFRDDARRFATYLFSAEPYKSREADFNIWAVESVSAESGPDIPHMGIWRNTIASSNFYTFRTDRYLTAPDHKRVSALASASHCDAMYVIVNTDKYGGGGIYNYYGLSMSDHKYASEVFVHEFGHSFAGLGDEYYTSDVAYEGFYNLNVEPWEPNITTLVEFEKSGKI
;
A
#
# COMPACT_ATOMS: atom_id res chain seq x y z
N MET A 1 5.02 64.05 -43.03
CA MET A 1 4.21 62.85 -42.65
C MET A 1 4.93 62.17 -41.48
N LYS A 2 4.44 62.37 -40.22
CA LYS A 2 5.01 61.74 -39.02
C LYS A 2 4.29 60.39 -38.81
N ARG A 3 5.07 59.29 -38.82
CA ARG A 3 4.57 57.96 -38.47
C ARG A 3 4.62 57.80 -36.95
N ILE A 4 3.46 57.64 -36.34
CA ILE A 4 3.31 57.29 -34.91
C ILE A 4 3.34 55.75 -34.83
N ALA A 5 4.38 55.23 -34.17
CA ALA A 5 4.43 53.79 -33.81
C ALA A 5 3.74 53.58 -32.47
N ILE A 6 2.64 52.83 -32.49
CA ILE A 6 1.94 52.43 -31.26
C ILE A 6 2.61 51.13 -30.78
N PHE A 7 3.30 51.17 -29.63
CA PHE A 7 3.79 50.00 -28.93
C PHE A 7 2.59 49.43 -28.09
N ALA A 8 2.04 48.30 -28.48
CA ALA A 8 1.12 47.56 -27.66
C ALA A 8 1.89 46.65 -26.72
N THR A 9 1.95 47.04 -25.44
CA THR A 9 2.56 46.22 -24.36
C THR A 9 1.55 45.15 -23.96
N LEU A 10 1.79 43.91 -24.38
CA LEU A 10 1.04 42.74 -23.90
C LEU A 10 1.45 42.44 -22.46
N PHE A 11 0.59 42.73 -21.50
CA PHE A 11 0.71 42.22 -20.12
C PHE A 11 0.29 40.76 -20.13
N LEU A 12 1.25 39.82 -20.15
CA LEU A 12 1.01 38.43 -19.78
C LEU A 12 0.91 38.36 -18.26
N SER A 13 -0.31 38.33 -17.75
CA SER A 13 -0.58 37.94 -16.37
C SER A 13 -0.32 36.44 -16.24
N PHE A 14 0.82 36.06 -15.70
CA PHE A 14 1.05 34.72 -15.19
C PHE A 14 0.15 34.52 -13.98
N ILE A 15 -0.98 33.84 -14.18
CA ILE A 15 -1.75 33.25 -13.07
C ILE A 15 -0.91 32.06 -12.60
N THR A 16 -0.06 32.27 -11.60
CA THR A 16 0.49 31.16 -10.83
C THR A 16 -0.68 30.56 -10.06
N LEU A 17 -1.21 29.44 -10.51
CA LEU A 17 -2.02 28.56 -9.69
C LEU A 17 -1.08 28.05 -8.58
N ASN A 18 -1.00 28.79 -7.47
CA ASN A 18 -0.49 28.24 -6.23
C ASN A 18 -1.51 27.18 -5.80
N ALA A 19 -1.17 25.90 -5.98
CA ALA A 19 -1.86 24.84 -5.27
C ALA A 19 -1.76 25.21 -3.77
N GLN A 20 -2.90 25.49 -3.15
CA GLN A 20 -2.91 25.91 -1.75
C GLN A 20 -2.50 24.69 -0.92
N GLU A 21 -1.33 24.78 -0.28
CA GLU A 21 -0.83 23.70 0.57
C GLU A 21 -1.90 23.31 1.60
N ILE A 22 -2.19 22.02 1.67
CA ILE A 22 -3.22 21.49 2.59
C ILE A 22 -2.62 21.46 3.99
N GLU A 23 -3.10 22.34 4.86
CA GLU A 23 -2.67 22.37 6.25
C GLU A 23 -3.28 21.20 7.03
N PHE A 24 -2.45 20.20 7.40
CA PHE A 24 -2.89 19.01 8.15
C PHE A 24 -3.76 19.35 9.35
N ASN A 25 -3.29 20.23 10.24
CA ASN A 25 -3.99 20.56 11.49
C ASN A 25 -5.33 21.29 11.29
N LYS A 26 -5.60 21.80 10.10
CA LYS A 26 -6.90 22.40 9.77
C LYS A 26 -7.97 21.35 9.56
N HIS A 27 -7.63 20.26 8.87
CA HIS A 27 -8.59 19.26 8.39
C HIS A 27 -8.59 17.98 9.22
N PHE A 28 -7.46 17.63 9.88
CA PHE A 28 -7.24 16.33 10.52
C PHE A 28 -6.89 16.42 12.00
N THR A 29 -7.18 15.35 12.73
CA THR A 29 -6.66 15.10 14.08
C THR A 29 -5.29 14.44 14.00
N GLY A 30 -4.73 14.05 15.13
CA GLY A 30 -3.53 13.20 15.15
C GLY A 30 -3.83 11.70 15.04
N GLU A 31 -5.11 11.31 14.93
CA GLU A 31 -5.57 9.93 14.80
C GLU A 31 -5.54 9.48 13.34
N ARG A 32 -5.61 8.17 13.12
CA ARG A 32 -5.76 7.52 11.81
C ARG A 32 -7.18 6.98 11.69
N LEU A 33 -7.79 7.12 10.53
CA LEU A 33 -9.03 6.45 10.15
C LEU A 33 -8.69 5.23 9.29
N ARG A 34 -9.01 4.03 9.78
CA ARG A 34 -9.03 2.83 8.97
C ARG A 34 -10.43 2.66 8.38
N VAL A 35 -10.48 2.50 7.07
CA VAL A 35 -11.70 2.24 6.29
C VAL A 35 -11.68 0.79 5.88
N ASP A 36 -12.48 -0.05 6.51
CA ASP A 36 -12.57 -1.46 6.20
C ASP A 36 -13.57 -1.68 5.05
N LEU A 37 -13.15 -2.43 4.04
CA LEU A 37 -13.80 -2.55 2.74
C LEU A 37 -13.91 -4.02 2.32
N VAL A 38 -14.89 -4.29 1.46
CA VAL A 38 -14.96 -5.52 0.66
C VAL A 38 -14.95 -5.14 -0.82
N PHE A 39 -13.97 -5.67 -1.55
CA PHE A 39 -13.90 -5.59 -3.00
C PHE A 39 -14.51 -6.86 -3.57
N ALA A 40 -15.48 -6.76 -4.46
CA ALA A 40 -16.17 -7.93 -5.02
C ALA A 40 -16.40 -7.76 -6.53
N GLY A 41 -16.32 -8.85 -7.28
CA GLY A 41 -16.55 -8.80 -8.72
C GLY A 41 -15.92 -9.93 -9.50
N ASP A 42 -15.57 -9.62 -10.75
CA ASP A 42 -14.96 -10.54 -11.71
C ASP A 42 -13.94 -9.78 -12.61
N ALA A 43 -13.46 -10.43 -13.66
CA ALA A 43 -12.50 -9.81 -14.58
C ALA A 43 -13.02 -8.52 -15.27
N LYS A 44 -14.33 -8.30 -15.32
CA LYS A 44 -14.96 -7.22 -16.09
C LYS A 44 -15.59 -6.13 -15.23
N SER A 45 -16.06 -6.49 -14.05
CA SER A 45 -16.81 -5.61 -13.16
C SER A 45 -16.37 -5.74 -11.73
N GLN A 46 -16.49 -4.66 -10.97
CA GLN A 46 -16.24 -4.66 -9.53
C GLN A 46 -17.20 -3.73 -8.80
N ASP A 47 -17.40 -4.05 -7.53
CA ASP A 47 -18.09 -3.23 -6.56
C ASP A 47 -17.21 -3.12 -5.30
N ILE A 48 -17.23 -1.95 -4.64
CA ILE A 48 -16.60 -1.74 -3.35
C ILE A 48 -17.72 -1.52 -2.33
N PHE A 49 -17.67 -2.27 -1.23
CA PHE A 49 -18.61 -2.14 -0.12
C PHE A 49 -17.87 -1.67 1.13
N LEU A 50 -18.49 -0.71 1.84
CA LEU A 50 -18.01 -0.30 3.15
C LEU A 50 -18.41 -1.37 4.17
N GLU A 51 -17.43 -1.89 4.92
CA GLU A 51 -17.67 -2.74 6.08
C GLU A 51 -17.76 -1.93 7.37
N GLY A 52 -16.90 -0.91 7.51
CA GLY A 52 -16.93 -0.02 8.67
C GLY A 52 -15.73 0.90 8.77
N TYR A 53 -15.76 1.70 9.84
CA TYR A 53 -14.72 2.66 10.18
C TYR A 53 -14.11 2.35 11.55
N VAL A 54 -12.78 2.53 11.66
CA VAL A 54 -12.05 2.40 12.93
C VAL A 54 -11.15 3.62 13.13
N ALA A 55 -11.34 4.32 14.23
CA ALA A 55 -10.41 5.37 14.65
C ALA A 55 -9.27 4.74 15.44
N GLU A 56 -8.06 4.81 14.91
CA GLU A 56 -6.86 4.26 15.48
C GLU A 56 -5.99 5.38 16.10
N PRO A 57 -5.16 5.09 17.14
CA PRO A 57 -4.61 6.14 18.01
C PRO A 57 -3.76 7.20 17.32
N GLN A 58 -3.08 6.85 16.21
CA GLN A 58 -2.07 7.77 15.65
C GLN A 58 -1.96 7.70 14.13
N TRP A 59 -1.82 8.87 13.52
CA TRP A 59 -1.41 9.06 12.15
C TRP A 59 0.12 9.16 12.08
N SER A 60 0.76 8.27 11.33
CA SER A 60 2.21 8.25 11.12
C SER A 60 2.63 8.87 9.80
N GLY A 61 1.73 8.89 8.81
CA GLY A 61 2.02 9.42 7.48
C GLY A 61 2.36 10.90 7.47
N SER A 62 2.83 11.39 6.34
CA SER A 62 3.21 12.78 6.14
C SER A 62 2.11 13.74 6.59
N LYS A 63 2.49 14.84 7.22
CA LYS A 63 1.60 15.97 7.56
C LYS A 63 1.77 17.17 6.63
N THR A 64 2.69 17.08 5.68
CA THR A 64 2.98 18.14 4.71
C THR A 64 2.64 17.75 3.28
N ARG A 65 2.56 16.44 2.97
CA ARG A 65 2.20 15.93 1.66
C ARG A 65 0.86 15.20 1.75
N MET A 66 -0.21 15.97 1.66
CA MET A 66 -1.57 15.44 1.77
C MET A 66 -2.12 14.93 0.45
N GLU A 67 -1.61 15.39 -0.67
CA GLU A 67 -1.94 14.88 -1.99
C GLU A 67 -0.82 13.94 -2.47
N ASP A 68 -1.22 12.83 -3.10
CA ASP A 68 -0.30 11.89 -3.73
C ASP A 68 0.43 12.56 -4.90
N PRO A 69 1.76 12.75 -4.83
CA PRO A 69 2.52 13.41 -5.88
C PRO A 69 2.87 12.49 -7.05
N PHE A 70 2.70 11.19 -6.90
CA PHE A 70 3.19 10.19 -7.86
C PHE A 70 2.09 9.67 -8.78
N GLY A 71 0.87 9.55 -8.27
CA GLY A 71 -0.25 8.95 -8.99
C GLY A 71 -0.04 7.46 -9.28
N TYR A 72 0.73 6.75 -8.43
CA TYR A 72 0.99 5.32 -8.58
C TYR A 72 -0.19 4.48 -8.12
N GLY A 73 -0.23 3.21 -8.57
CA GLY A 73 -1.24 2.23 -8.21
C GLY A 73 -2.42 2.15 -9.16
N GLU A 74 -3.14 1.05 -9.08
CA GLU A 74 -4.38 0.80 -9.84
C GLU A 74 -5.60 1.43 -9.18
N PHE A 75 -5.54 1.66 -7.86
CA PHE A 75 -6.56 2.35 -7.10
C PHE A 75 -6.04 3.65 -6.51
N ARG A 76 -6.97 4.60 -6.29
CA ARG A 76 -6.71 5.82 -5.55
C ARG A 76 -7.85 6.09 -4.59
N VAL A 77 -7.50 6.44 -3.34
CA VAL A 77 -8.42 6.98 -2.35
C VAL A 77 -8.25 8.49 -2.28
N GLU A 78 -9.36 9.20 -2.21
CA GLU A 78 -9.40 10.65 -2.02
C GLU A 78 -10.34 10.99 -0.87
N MET A 79 -10.00 12.01 -0.08
CA MET A 79 -10.87 12.55 0.94
C MET A 79 -11.23 13.99 0.59
N TRP A 80 -12.53 14.29 0.59
CA TRP A 80 -13.10 15.56 0.18
C TRP A 80 -13.90 16.19 1.31
N GLU A 81 -13.59 17.43 1.66
CA GLU A 81 -14.38 18.28 2.55
C GLU A 81 -15.20 19.25 1.71
N GLY A 82 -16.48 18.93 1.46
CA GLY A 82 -17.26 19.60 0.42
C GLY A 82 -16.63 19.41 -0.95
N ASP A 83 -16.32 20.51 -1.63
CA ASP A 83 -15.68 20.50 -2.97
C ASP A 83 -14.14 20.55 -2.91
N LYS A 84 -13.56 20.52 -1.71
CA LYS A 84 -12.11 20.60 -1.53
C LYS A 84 -11.51 19.22 -1.32
N LEU A 85 -10.56 18.83 -2.18
CA LEU A 85 -9.66 17.68 -1.93
C LEU A 85 -8.74 18.03 -0.75
N ILE A 86 -8.67 17.16 0.25
CA ILE A 86 -7.83 17.36 1.44
C ILE A 86 -6.85 16.23 1.70
N TYR A 87 -7.00 15.09 1.02
CA TYR A 87 -6.07 13.96 1.07
C TYR A 87 -6.23 13.07 -0.17
N SER A 88 -5.13 12.54 -0.68
CA SER A 88 -5.16 11.45 -1.66
C SER A 88 -3.98 10.48 -1.49
N SER A 89 -4.19 9.22 -1.87
CA SER A 89 -3.16 8.18 -1.87
C SER A 89 -3.50 7.09 -2.87
N GLY A 90 -2.50 6.64 -3.63
CA GLY A 90 -2.62 5.47 -4.50
C GLY A 90 -2.30 4.17 -3.78
N PHE A 91 -2.89 3.06 -4.22
CA PHE A 91 -2.65 1.72 -3.68
C PHE A 91 -3.05 0.62 -4.66
N ASN A 92 -2.60 -0.61 -4.38
CA ASN A 92 -3.10 -1.82 -5.02
C ASN A 92 -3.72 -2.75 -3.98
N ASN A 93 -4.33 -3.84 -4.43
CA ASN A 93 -4.83 -4.91 -3.57
C ASN A 93 -4.80 -6.27 -4.28
N LEU A 94 -4.97 -7.33 -3.51
CA LEU A 94 -4.96 -8.70 -4.02
C LEU A 94 -6.16 -9.00 -4.96
N PHE A 95 -7.30 -8.33 -4.76
CA PHE A 95 -8.47 -8.48 -5.63
C PHE A 95 -8.18 -8.01 -7.06
N GLN A 96 -7.50 -6.88 -7.23
CA GLN A 96 -7.12 -6.35 -8.53
C GLN A 96 -6.23 -7.34 -9.31
N GLU A 97 -5.27 -7.95 -8.62
CA GLU A 97 -4.40 -8.94 -9.21
C GLU A 97 -5.19 -10.21 -9.59
N TRP A 98 -6.05 -10.71 -8.69
CA TRP A 98 -6.93 -11.84 -8.99
C TRP A 98 -7.81 -11.59 -10.24
N ARG A 99 -8.30 -10.37 -10.45
CA ARG A 99 -9.11 -10.00 -11.64
C ARG A 99 -8.39 -10.24 -12.96
N THR A 100 -7.05 -10.31 -12.97
CA THR A 100 -6.25 -10.60 -14.18
C THR A 100 -6.16 -12.10 -14.48
N THR A 101 -6.52 -12.98 -13.54
CA THR A 101 -6.41 -14.41 -13.68
C THR A 101 -7.49 -15.01 -14.60
N SER A 102 -7.22 -16.24 -15.09
CA SER A 102 -8.23 -17.00 -15.85
C SER A 102 -9.45 -17.38 -15.01
N GLU A 103 -9.29 -17.52 -13.70
CA GLU A 103 -10.38 -17.82 -12.76
C GLU A 103 -11.41 -16.69 -12.71
N ALA A 104 -10.97 -15.43 -12.67
CA ALA A 104 -11.84 -14.27 -12.63
C ALA A 104 -12.70 -14.08 -13.89
N LYS A 105 -12.33 -14.71 -15.02
CA LYS A 105 -13.15 -14.68 -16.25
C LYS A 105 -14.45 -15.46 -16.11
N ASN A 106 -14.50 -16.42 -15.19
CA ASN A 106 -15.61 -17.37 -15.03
C ASN A 106 -16.26 -17.31 -13.65
N ASN A 107 -15.63 -16.66 -12.67
CA ASN A 107 -16.10 -16.63 -11.29
C ASN A 107 -16.18 -15.19 -10.79
N ARG A 108 -17.06 -14.99 -9.79
CA ARG A 108 -17.10 -13.78 -8.97
C ARG A 108 -16.57 -14.09 -7.58
N MET A 109 -15.70 -13.24 -7.05
CA MET A 109 -15.15 -13.39 -5.70
C MET A 109 -15.19 -12.07 -4.93
N ALA A 110 -15.01 -12.16 -3.62
CA ALA A 110 -14.90 -11.03 -2.72
C ALA A 110 -13.63 -11.16 -1.87
N PHE A 111 -12.95 -10.03 -1.68
CA PHE A 111 -11.74 -9.91 -0.90
C PHE A 111 -11.90 -8.80 0.14
N THR A 112 -11.42 -9.03 1.35
CA THR A 112 -11.34 -7.98 2.35
C THR A 112 -10.22 -7.00 2.00
N GLY A 113 -10.43 -5.73 2.34
CA GLY A 113 -9.43 -4.70 2.18
C GLY A 113 -9.53 -3.65 3.28
N SER A 114 -8.50 -2.87 3.45
CA SER A 114 -8.54 -1.69 4.32
C SER A 114 -7.71 -0.58 3.70
N CYS A 115 -8.19 0.64 3.87
CA CYS A 115 -7.46 1.84 3.51
C CYS A 115 -7.21 2.66 4.77
N ARG A 116 -6.01 3.23 4.93
CA ARG A 116 -5.63 4.04 6.09
C ARG A 116 -5.45 5.47 5.65
N VAL A 117 -6.22 6.39 6.25
CA VAL A 117 -6.22 7.81 5.94
C VAL A 117 -6.16 8.62 7.23
N PRO A 118 -5.75 9.89 7.22
CA PRO A 118 -5.80 10.71 8.43
C PRO A 118 -7.25 10.91 8.90
N PHE A 119 -7.48 10.93 10.23
CA PHE A 119 -8.83 11.06 10.79
C PHE A 119 -9.34 12.51 10.64
N PRO A 120 -10.49 12.72 9.95
CA PRO A 120 -10.99 14.06 9.67
C PRO A 120 -11.60 14.74 10.91
N LYS A 121 -11.55 16.08 10.96
CA LYS A 121 -12.23 16.89 11.98
C LYS A 121 -13.69 17.20 11.64
N ASN A 122 -14.00 17.29 10.35
CA ASN A 122 -15.29 17.64 9.80
C ASN A 122 -15.87 16.48 8.98
N ILE A 123 -17.12 16.60 8.56
CA ILE A 123 -17.76 15.65 7.65
C ILE A 123 -17.02 15.68 6.31
N VAL A 124 -16.69 14.51 5.79
CA VAL A 124 -15.98 14.32 4.53
C VAL A 124 -16.61 13.21 3.70
N ASP A 125 -16.32 13.21 2.40
CA ASP A 125 -16.55 12.08 1.50
C ASP A 125 -15.23 11.40 1.21
N ILE A 126 -15.17 10.07 1.40
CA ILE A 126 -14.07 9.24 0.94
C ILE A 126 -14.47 8.63 -0.41
N LYS A 127 -13.72 8.97 -1.45
CA LYS A 127 -13.96 8.51 -2.82
C LYS A 127 -12.87 7.53 -3.24
N PHE A 128 -13.28 6.46 -3.92
CA PHE A 128 -12.38 5.46 -4.48
C PHE A 128 -12.43 5.52 -6.00
N PHE A 129 -11.25 5.43 -6.59
CA PHE A 129 -11.07 5.48 -8.04
C PHE A 129 -10.29 4.25 -8.50
N GLU A 130 -10.59 3.79 -9.71
CA GLU A 130 -9.82 2.77 -10.42
C GLU A 130 -9.13 3.39 -11.64
N ARG A 131 -7.91 2.94 -11.94
CA ARG A 131 -7.20 3.33 -13.15
C ARG A 131 -7.82 2.67 -14.38
N VAL A 132 -8.18 3.46 -15.35
CA VAL A 132 -8.75 2.98 -16.61
C VAL A 132 -7.63 2.49 -17.52
N LYS A 133 -7.56 1.19 -17.77
CA LYS A 133 -6.50 0.53 -18.57
C LYS A 133 -6.27 1.14 -19.96
N GLY A 134 -7.28 1.78 -20.54
CA GLY A 134 -7.20 2.37 -21.88
C GLY A 134 -6.60 3.78 -21.93
N SER A 135 -6.67 4.54 -20.84
CA SER A 135 -6.20 5.93 -20.79
C SER A 135 -5.16 6.20 -19.70
N GLY A 136 -5.04 5.32 -18.71
CA GLY A 136 -4.23 5.55 -17.52
C GLY A 136 -4.85 6.55 -16.52
N GLU A 137 -6.02 7.13 -16.85
CA GLU A 137 -6.72 8.07 -15.97
C GLU A 137 -7.53 7.35 -14.88
N PHE A 138 -7.90 8.06 -13.82
CA PHE A 138 -8.72 7.53 -12.75
C PHE A 138 -10.20 7.79 -12.95
N SER A 139 -11.04 6.75 -12.78
CA SER A 139 -12.50 6.82 -12.77
C SER A 139 -13.06 6.50 -11.40
N GLN A 140 -13.97 7.32 -10.89
CA GLN A 140 -14.60 7.08 -9.59
C GLN A 140 -15.49 5.83 -9.63
N ILE A 141 -15.32 4.94 -8.66
CA ILE A 141 -16.03 3.65 -8.55
C ILE A 141 -16.85 3.52 -7.26
N ALA A 142 -16.51 4.29 -6.20
CA ALA A 142 -17.28 4.31 -4.95
C ALA A 142 -17.12 5.63 -4.22
N GLN A 143 -18.07 5.91 -3.29
CA GLN A 143 -18.00 7.05 -2.38
C GLN A 143 -18.73 6.70 -1.07
N PHE A 144 -18.12 7.07 0.06
CA PHE A 144 -18.66 6.82 1.39
C PHE A 144 -18.53 8.08 2.26
N PRO A 145 -19.63 8.58 2.86
CA PRO A 145 -19.56 9.72 3.77
C PRO A 145 -19.00 9.30 5.13
N VAL A 146 -18.24 10.18 5.76
CA VAL A 146 -17.72 10.02 7.12
C VAL A 146 -18.11 11.21 7.95
N ASP A 147 -18.96 10.99 8.96
CA ASP A 147 -19.15 11.94 10.07
C ASP A 147 -18.21 11.53 11.22
N PRO A 148 -17.20 12.33 11.58
CA PRO A 148 -16.27 11.98 12.67
C PRO A 148 -16.93 11.81 14.03
N LYS A 149 -18.19 12.24 14.19
CA LYS A 149 -18.99 12.10 15.40
C LYS A 149 -19.89 10.86 15.41
N ASP A 150 -19.89 10.10 14.32
CA ASP A 150 -20.71 8.89 14.22
C ASP A 150 -20.30 7.90 15.32
N LYS A 151 -21.33 7.40 16.03
CA LYS A 151 -21.16 6.41 17.10
C LYS A 151 -20.80 5.02 16.61
N LEU A 152 -20.97 4.75 15.31
CA LEU A 152 -20.60 3.49 14.69
C LEU A 152 -19.10 3.40 14.33
N ILE A 153 -18.38 4.52 14.37
CA ILE A 153 -16.92 4.49 14.26
C ILE A 153 -16.35 3.81 15.51
N ARG A 154 -15.78 2.62 15.35
CA ARG A 154 -15.06 1.95 16.45
C ARG A 154 -13.84 2.77 16.83
N ARG A 155 -13.51 2.79 18.12
CA ARG A 155 -12.35 3.55 18.62
C ARG A 155 -11.44 2.65 19.42
N GLY A 156 -10.13 2.84 19.22
CA GLY A 156 -9.07 2.11 19.91
C GLY A 156 -8.53 0.93 19.11
N LEU A 157 -7.62 0.20 19.75
CA LEU A 157 -6.93 -0.95 19.16
C LEU A 157 -7.80 -2.22 19.23
N GLU A 158 -7.84 -3.01 18.16
CA GLU A 158 -8.43 -4.34 18.17
C GLU A 158 -7.53 -5.35 18.90
N HIS A 159 -6.23 -5.13 18.84
CA HIS A 159 -5.22 -5.98 19.44
C HIS A 159 -4.25 -5.16 20.28
N ASN A 160 -3.85 -5.68 21.42
CA ASN A 160 -2.88 -5.05 22.31
C ASN A 160 -1.59 -5.90 22.35
N PHE A 161 -0.97 -6.08 21.18
CA PHE A 161 0.30 -6.76 21.08
C PHE A 161 1.44 -5.85 21.52
N LYS A 162 2.50 -6.49 22.06
CA LYS A 162 3.72 -5.78 22.36
C LYS A 162 4.36 -5.27 21.07
N THR A 163 4.84 -4.03 21.12
CA THR A 163 5.61 -3.41 20.05
C THR A 163 7.04 -3.19 20.50
N ASP A 164 7.99 -3.34 19.59
CA ASP A 164 9.40 -3.10 19.81
C ASP A 164 9.92 -2.07 18.81
N THR A 165 10.89 -1.25 19.23
CA THR A 165 11.56 -0.29 18.38
C THR A 165 12.89 -0.89 17.96
N ILE A 166 12.97 -1.36 16.71
CA ILE A 166 14.19 -1.94 16.15
C ILE A 166 15.20 -0.84 15.80
N LYS A 167 14.71 0.28 15.23
CA LYS A 167 15.52 1.45 14.86
C LYS A 167 14.71 2.72 15.03
N TRP A 168 15.33 3.72 15.63
CA TRP A 168 14.80 5.07 15.75
C TRP A 168 15.75 6.07 15.08
N SER A 169 15.23 6.82 14.12
CA SER A 169 15.98 7.87 13.39
C SER A 169 15.36 9.25 13.54
N GLY A 170 14.19 9.36 14.13
CA GLY A 170 13.53 10.65 14.38
C GLY A 170 12.01 10.60 14.38
N ASP A 171 11.39 11.77 14.33
CA ASP A 171 9.93 11.94 14.41
C ASP A 171 9.22 11.16 13.29
N PRO A 172 8.24 10.28 13.63
CA PRO A 172 7.41 9.57 12.65
C PRO A 172 6.74 10.46 11.60
N ALA A 173 6.41 11.70 11.94
CA ALA A 173 5.80 12.63 10.96
C ALA A 173 6.71 13.02 9.79
N VAL A 174 8.03 12.76 9.88
CA VAL A 174 9.05 13.15 8.89
C VAL A 174 9.99 12.02 8.48
N LYS A 175 9.85 10.84 9.09
CA LYS A 175 10.59 9.62 8.75
C LYS A 175 9.64 8.62 8.12
N VAL A 176 10.18 7.63 7.45
CA VAL A 176 9.43 6.46 6.98
C VAL A 176 9.35 5.45 8.12
N ASP A 177 8.16 5.14 8.55
CA ASP A 177 7.90 4.14 9.58
C ASP A 177 7.64 2.77 8.94
N LEU A 178 8.67 1.93 8.84
CA LEU A 178 8.54 0.55 8.41
C LEU A 178 8.15 -0.32 9.59
N LEU A 179 7.03 -1.02 9.50
CA LEU A 179 6.53 -1.93 10.52
C LEU A 179 6.69 -3.38 10.10
N PHE A 180 7.43 -4.16 10.89
CA PHE A 180 7.47 -5.61 10.81
C PHE A 180 6.35 -6.24 11.64
N ILE A 181 5.60 -7.17 11.06
CA ILE A 181 4.50 -7.90 11.68
C ILE A 181 4.88 -9.37 11.76
N ALA A 182 4.80 -9.97 12.96
CA ALA A 182 5.05 -11.39 13.15
C ALA A 182 3.89 -12.22 12.58
N GLU A 183 4.18 -13.25 11.78
CA GLU A 183 3.19 -14.18 11.26
C GLU A 183 3.69 -15.62 11.35
N GLY A 184 2.88 -16.49 11.93
CA GLY A 184 3.25 -17.90 12.15
C GLY A 184 4.33 -18.09 13.22
N TYR A 185 4.50 -17.14 14.14
CA TYR A 185 5.35 -17.29 15.32
C TYR A 185 4.47 -17.50 16.54
N THR A 186 4.69 -18.60 17.27
CA THR A 186 4.04 -18.85 18.57
C THR A 186 4.64 -17.97 19.67
N ALA A 187 4.05 -18.02 20.87
CA ALA A 187 4.56 -17.27 22.02
C ALA A 187 6.01 -17.65 22.36
N GLU A 188 6.36 -18.92 22.23
CA GLU A 188 7.70 -19.46 22.46
C GLU A 188 8.69 -19.00 21.38
N GLU A 189 8.22 -18.68 20.19
CA GLU A 189 9.03 -18.26 19.04
C GLU A 189 9.20 -16.73 18.93
N MET A 190 8.62 -15.93 19.84
CA MET A 190 8.79 -14.47 19.81
C MET A 190 10.25 -14.03 19.99
N GLY A 191 11.09 -14.84 20.62
CA GLY A 191 12.55 -14.60 20.64
C GLY A 191 13.16 -14.64 19.24
N LYS A 192 12.80 -15.68 18.47
CA LYS A 192 13.19 -15.82 17.07
C LYS A 192 12.68 -14.66 16.21
N PHE A 193 11.40 -14.26 16.36
CA PHE A 193 10.85 -13.12 15.62
C PHE A 193 11.66 -11.83 15.83
N ARG A 194 12.03 -11.52 17.08
CA ARG A 194 12.85 -10.32 17.36
C ARG A 194 14.21 -10.37 16.67
N ASP A 195 14.83 -11.55 16.60
CA ASP A 195 16.12 -11.73 15.90
C ASP A 195 15.92 -11.63 14.39
N ASP A 196 14.84 -12.20 13.84
CA ASP A 196 14.47 -12.09 12.44
C ASP A 196 14.19 -10.62 12.05
N ALA A 197 13.43 -9.87 12.85
CA ALA A 197 13.15 -8.45 12.61
C ALA A 197 14.44 -7.61 12.54
N ARG A 198 15.41 -7.83 13.43
CA ARG A 198 16.73 -7.17 13.38
C ARG A 198 17.53 -7.57 12.14
N ARG A 199 17.48 -8.84 11.76
CA ARG A 199 18.12 -9.36 10.57
C ARG A 199 17.54 -8.75 9.30
N PHE A 200 16.21 -8.64 9.19
CA PHE A 200 15.53 -8.00 8.08
C PHE A 200 15.86 -6.50 7.97
N ALA A 201 15.98 -5.81 9.11
CA ALA A 201 16.48 -4.42 9.10
C ALA A 201 17.91 -4.33 8.52
N THR A 202 18.78 -5.30 8.84
CA THR A 202 20.12 -5.38 8.25
C THR A 202 20.07 -5.65 6.75
N TYR A 203 19.16 -6.51 6.29
CA TYR A 203 18.98 -6.78 4.87
C TYR A 203 18.58 -5.52 4.10
N LEU A 204 17.61 -4.74 4.63
CA LEU A 204 17.19 -3.49 4.00
C LEU A 204 18.36 -2.54 3.79
N PHE A 205 19.14 -2.30 4.83
CA PHE A 205 20.25 -1.34 4.79
C PHE A 205 21.54 -1.90 4.19
N SER A 206 21.52 -3.13 3.67
CA SER A 206 22.59 -3.66 2.82
C SER A 206 22.42 -3.31 1.34
N ALA A 207 21.20 -2.92 0.92
CA ALA A 207 20.84 -2.62 -0.47
C ALA A 207 20.61 -1.12 -0.71
N GLU A 208 21.10 -0.60 -1.86
CA GLU A 208 20.73 0.74 -2.31
C GLU A 208 19.31 0.76 -2.92
N PRO A 209 18.57 1.86 -2.77
CA PRO A 209 18.96 3.14 -2.17
C PRO A 209 18.78 3.20 -0.65
N TYR A 210 18.29 2.16 -0.02
CA TYR A 210 17.95 2.12 1.42
C TYR A 210 19.19 2.31 2.30
N LYS A 211 20.34 1.78 1.89
CA LYS A 211 21.62 1.92 2.59
C LYS A 211 22.02 3.38 2.74
N SER A 212 22.02 4.14 1.65
CA SER A 212 22.37 5.58 1.68
C SER A 212 21.29 6.45 2.35
N ARG A 213 20.08 5.92 2.49
CA ARG A 213 18.90 6.56 3.10
C ARG A 213 18.53 5.99 4.47
N GLU A 214 19.40 5.22 5.09
CA GLU A 214 19.14 4.55 6.38
C GLU A 214 18.64 5.51 7.48
N ALA A 215 19.15 6.73 7.51
CA ALA A 215 18.74 7.75 8.47
C ALA A 215 17.31 8.29 8.27
N ASP A 216 16.66 7.96 7.15
CA ASP A 216 15.29 8.37 6.85
C ASP A 216 14.24 7.36 7.34
N PHE A 217 14.66 6.23 7.91
CA PHE A 217 13.78 5.15 8.35
C PHE A 217 13.77 5.00 9.88
N ASN A 218 12.57 4.89 10.45
CA ASN A 218 12.33 4.18 11.69
C ASN A 218 11.91 2.74 11.38
N ILE A 219 12.25 1.78 12.24
CA ILE A 219 11.78 0.39 12.11
C ILE A 219 11.15 -0.05 13.42
N TRP A 220 9.93 -0.53 13.32
CA TRP A 220 9.09 -1.04 14.39
C TRP A 220 8.80 -2.51 14.19
N ALA A 221 8.44 -3.22 15.27
CA ALA A 221 8.00 -4.60 15.20
C ALA A 221 6.78 -4.81 16.09
N VAL A 222 5.78 -5.57 15.61
CA VAL A 222 4.63 -6.02 16.40
C VAL A 222 4.75 -7.50 16.66
N GLU A 223 4.84 -7.88 17.94
CA GLU A 223 4.92 -9.26 18.40
C GLU A 223 3.52 -9.92 18.36
N SER A 224 2.96 -10.09 17.17
CA SER A 224 1.65 -10.69 16.93
C SER A 224 1.73 -12.20 17.02
N VAL A 225 1.36 -12.75 18.18
CA VAL A 225 1.46 -14.18 18.48
C VAL A 225 0.42 -14.97 17.69
N SER A 226 0.87 -15.97 16.94
CA SER A 226 0.03 -17.01 16.31
C SER A 226 -0.22 -18.18 17.23
N ALA A 227 -1.35 -18.86 17.06
CA ALA A 227 -1.65 -20.07 17.83
C ALA A 227 -0.81 -21.27 17.36
N GLU A 228 -0.43 -21.30 16.08
CA GLU A 228 0.40 -22.35 15.48
C GLU A 228 1.56 -21.74 14.69
N SER A 229 2.63 -22.52 14.56
CA SER A 229 3.85 -22.12 13.84
C SER A 229 3.72 -22.36 12.35
N GLY A 230 4.20 -21.39 11.53
CA GLY A 230 4.24 -21.44 10.07
C GLY A 230 2.92 -21.02 9.41
N PRO A 231 2.95 -20.85 8.06
CA PRO A 231 1.78 -20.46 7.25
C PRO A 231 0.95 -21.67 6.80
N ASP A 232 -0.20 -21.40 6.16
CA ASP A 232 -0.92 -22.39 5.38
C ASP A 232 -0.15 -22.77 4.11
N ILE A 233 -0.17 -24.09 3.78
CA ILE A 233 0.34 -24.63 2.52
C ILE A 233 -0.75 -25.55 1.91
N PRO A 234 -1.79 -24.97 1.28
CA PRO A 234 -3.03 -25.69 0.91
C PRO A 234 -2.80 -26.88 -0.02
N HIS A 235 -1.91 -26.78 -1.01
CA HIS A 235 -1.61 -27.87 -1.94
C HIS A 235 -0.90 -29.07 -1.30
N MET A 236 -0.36 -28.89 -0.08
CA MET A 236 0.20 -29.96 0.75
C MET A 236 -0.76 -30.42 1.87
N GLY A 237 -1.97 -29.86 1.93
CA GLY A 237 -2.95 -30.15 2.97
C GLY A 237 -2.56 -29.62 4.35
N ILE A 238 -1.67 -28.64 4.42
CA ILE A 238 -1.22 -28.02 5.68
C ILE A 238 -2.04 -26.75 5.92
N TRP A 239 -2.72 -26.72 7.09
CA TRP A 239 -3.51 -25.59 7.55
C TRP A 239 -3.08 -25.22 8.97
N ARG A 240 -2.90 -23.93 9.23
CA ARG A 240 -2.39 -23.38 10.50
C ARG A 240 -3.30 -22.27 11.00
N ASN A 241 -3.54 -22.25 12.29
CA ASN A 241 -4.24 -21.14 12.93
C ASN A 241 -3.27 -20.02 13.25
N THR A 242 -3.03 -19.14 12.29
CA THR A 242 -2.10 -18.03 12.43
C THR A 242 -2.81 -16.68 12.49
N ILE A 243 -2.11 -15.65 12.99
CA ILE A 243 -2.73 -14.36 13.32
C ILE A 243 -3.12 -13.57 12.06
N ALA A 244 -2.34 -13.62 10.98
CA ALA A 244 -2.62 -12.93 9.73
C ALA A 244 -3.12 -13.87 8.62
N SER A 245 -3.26 -15.18 8.92
CA SER A 245 -3.76 -16.20 7.98
C SER A 245 -2.99 -16.24 6.66
N SER A 246 -1.65 -16.15 6.75
CA SER A 246 -0.81 -16.21 5.56
C SER A 246 -0.87 -17.59 4.91
N ASN A 247 -0.89 -17.62 3.59
CA ASN A 247 -0.95 -18.85 2.82
C ASN A 247 -0.08 -18.80 1.57
N PHE A 248 0.52 -19.94 1.25
CA PHE A 248 1.09 -20.24 -0.06
C PHE A 248 -0.01 -20.65 -1.05
N TYR A 249 0.38 -20.81 -2.30
CA TYR A 249 -0.49 -21.27 -3.38
C TYR A 249 -1.58 -20.28 -3.76
N THR A 250 -1.37 -18.99 -3.48
CA THR A 250 -2.24 -17.91 -3.95
C THR A 250 -2.32 -17.96 -5.47
N PHE A 251 -3.55 -17.86 -6.01
CA PHE A 251 -3.86 -18.00 -7.43
C PHE A 251 -3.26 -19.24 -8.10
N ARG A 252 -3.10 -20.36 -7.31
CA ARG A 252 -2.55 -21.65 -7.73
C ARG A 252 -1.05 -21.62 -8.06
N THR A 253 -0.34 -20.58 -7.63
CA THR A 253 1.11 -20.44 -7.79
C THR A 253 1.84 -20.85 -6.52
N ASP A 254 2.63 -21.92 -6.58
CA ASP A 254 3.23 -22.59 -5.41
C ASP A 254 4.04 -21.63 -4.51
N ARG A 255 4.82 -20.76 -5.10
CA ARG A 255 5.69 -19.81 -4.38
C ARG A 255 4.99 -18.50 -3.97
N TYR A 256 3.75 -18.26 -4.45
CA TYR A 256 3.05 -17.02 -4.14
C TYR A 256 2.47 -17.09 -2.74
N LEU A 257 3.16 -16.41 -1.84
CA LEU A 257 2.79 -16.26 -0.44
C LEU A 257 2.02 -14.96 -0.28
N THR A 258 0.87 -14.98 0.39
CA THR A 258 0.07 -13.79 0.69
C THR A 258 -0.57 -13.87 2.07
N ALA A 259 -1.08 -12.74 2.56
CA ALA A 259 -1.99 -12.65 3.70
C ALA A 259 -3.32 -12.06 3.19
N PRO A 260 -4.26 -12.90 2.74
CA PRO A 260 -5.43 -12.46 1.99
C PRO A 260 -6.43 -11.64 2.83
N ASP A 261 -6.44 -11.80 4.15
CA ASP A 261 -7.23 -10.97 5.05
C ASP A 261 -6.48 -9.66 5.40
N HIS A 262 -6.46 -8.73 4.44
CA HIS A 262 -5.79 -7.44 4.63
C HIS A 262 -6.37 -6.61 5.78
N LYS A 263 -7.66 -6.73 6.06
CA LYS A 263 -8.27 -6.05 7.21
C LYS A 263 -7.59 -6.49 8.50
N ARG A 264 -7.32 -7.79 8.65
CA ARG A 264 -6.60 -8.34 9.81
C ARG A 264 -5.16 -7.82 9.87
N VAL A 265 -4.43 -7.85 8.76
CA VAL A 265 -3.07 -7.28 8.68
C VAL A 265 -3.05 -5.81 9.09
N SER A 266 -4.01 -5.01 8.58
CA SER A 266 -4.16 -3.60 8.93
C SER A 266 -4.49 -3.38 10.41
N ALA A 267 -5.30 -4.27 11.02
CA ALA A 267 -5.61 -4.23 12.45
C ALA A 267 -4.37 -4.51 13.32
N LEU A 268 -3.50 -5.44 12.90
CA LEU A 268 -2.21 -5.68 13.57
C LEU A 268 -1.29 -4.46 13.48
N ALA A 269 -1.26 -3.81 12.31
CA ALA A 269 -0.46 -2.60 12.10
C ALA A 269 -0.92 -1.39 12.91
N SER A 270 -2.16 -1.41 13.46
CA SER A 270 -2.67 -0.32 14.28
C SER A 270 -1.94 -0.13 15.62
N ALA A 271 -1.22 -1.15 16.06
CA ALA A 271 -0.49 -1.16 17.33
C ALA A 271 0.75 -0.24 17.33
N SER A 272 1.23 0.22 16.18
CA SER A 272 2.46 1.01 16.07
C SER A 272 2.37 2.11 15.00
N HIS A 273 3.45 2.91 14.91
CA HIS A 273 3.68 3.78 13.76
C HIS A 273 3.88 2.91 12.51
N CYS A 274 3.31 3.33 11.37
CA CYS A 274 3.32 2.51 10.17
C CYS A 274 2.98 3.32 8.92
N ASP A 275 3.96 3.58 8.08
CA ASP A 275 3.79 4.01 6.69
C ASP A 275 3.76 2.79 5.77
N ALA A 276 4.71 1.87 5.95
CA ALA A 276 4.81 0.63 5.19
C ALA A 276 4.72 -0.58 6.12
N MET A 277 3.96 -1.60 5.71
CA MET A 277 3.81 -2.88 6.42
C MET A 277 4.64 -3.96 5.74
N TYR A 278 5.36 -4.74 6.53
CA TYR A 278 6.02 -5.94 6.06
C TYR A 278 5.77 -7.12 7.01
N VAL A 279 5.17 -8.19 6.50
CA VAL A 279 4.86 -9.39 7.28
C VAL A 279 6.00 -10.38 7.16
N ILE A 280 6.68 -10.68 8.27
CA ILE A 280 7.73 -11.70 8.33
C ILE A 280 7.07 -13.03 8.68
N VAL A 281 7.11 -13.99 7.75
CA VAL A 281 6.43 -15.29 7.89
C VAL A 281 7.41 -16.35 8.35
N ASN A 282 7.11 -17.01 9.46
CA ASN A 282 7.94 -18.05 10.07
C ASN A 282 7.98 -19.34 9.26
N THR A 283 8.79 -19.37 8.22
CA THR A 283 8.92 -20.53 7.33
C THR A 283 10.25 -20.51 6.58
N ASP A 284 10.74 -21.69 6.21
CA ASP A 284 11.88 -21.90 5.32
C ASP A 284 11.45 -22.15 3.86
N LYS A 285 10.14 -22.33 3.60
CA LYS A 285 9.63 -22.50 2.23
C LYS A 285 9.79 -21.20 1.45
N TYR A 286 10.43 -21.29 0.27
CA TYR A 286 10.63 -20.15 -0.62
C TYR A 286 9.30 -19.53 -1.08
N GLY A 287 9.18 -18.22 -0.92
CA GLY A 287 8.06 -17.42 -1.42
C GLY A 287 7.98 -16.04 -0.82
N GLY A 288 7.24 -15.19 -1.48
CA GLY A 288 7.00 -13.81 -1.08
C GLY A 288 5.86 -13.21 -1.90
N GLY A 289 5.56 -11.96 -1.64
CA GLY A 289 4.62 -11.12 -2.36
C GLY A 289 4.70 -9.67 -1.89
N GLY A 290 4.57 -8.73 -2.81
CA GLY A 290 4.60 -7.30 -2.53
C GLY A 290 3.51 -6.58 -3.30
N ILE A 291 2.60 -5.90 -2.58
CA ILE A 291 1.47 -5.17 -3.17
C ILE A 291 1.60 -3.69 -2.80
N TYR A 292 1.64 -2.83 -3.79
CA TYR A 292 1.91 -1.40 -3.63
C TYR A 292 1.00 -0.72 -2.61
N ASN A 293 1.63 -0.05 -1.65
CA ASN A 293 1.00 0.67 -0.54
C ASN A 293 -0.07 -0.15 0.20
N TYR A 294 0.15 -1.47 0.27
CA TYR A 294 -0.76 -2.43 0.89
C TYR A 294 -0.02 -3.27 1.92
N TYR A 295 0.87 -4.15 1.52
CA TYR A 295 1.90 -4.82 2.34
C TYR A 295 2.95 -5.51 1.45
N GLY A 296 4.12 -5.76 2.04
CA GLY A 296 5.05 -6.79 1.57
C GLY A 296 5.11 -7.94 2.54
N LEU A 297 5.45 -9.15 2.09
CA LEU A 297 5.72 -10.28 2.96
C LEU A 297 6.69 -11.27 2.32
N SER A 298 7.43 -11.99 3.16
CA SER A 298 8.27 -13.10 2.73
C SER A 298 8.60 -14.07 3.87
N MET A 299 9.13 -15.22 3.47
CA MET A 299 9.67 -16.22 4.39
C MET A 299 10.86 -15.70 5.20
N SER A 300 11.00 -16.14 6.46
CA SER A 300 12.09 -15.74 7.35
C SER A 300 13.39 -16.53 7.13
N ASP A 301 13.33 -17.83 6.89
CA ASP A 301 14.48 -18.74 7.09
C ASP A 301 15.10 -19.30 5.82
N HIS A 302 14.59 -18.93 4.64
CA HIS A 302 15.19 -19.38 3.39
C HIS A 302 16.51 -18.65 3.08
N LYS A 303 17.44 -19.31 2.40
CA LYS A 303 18.75 -18.74 2.03
C LYS A 303 18.67 -17.47 1.17
N TYR A 304 17.55 -17.26 0.47
CA TYR A 304 17.27 -16.07 -0.33
C TYR A 304 16.33 -15.06 0.38
N ALA A 305 16.20 -15.16 1.72
CA ALA A 305 15.30 -14.26 2.45
C ALA A 305 15.68 -12.78 2.28
N SER A 306 16.98 -12.46 2.17
CA SER A 306 17.43 -11.08 2.00
C SER A 306 17.05 -10.52 0.63
N GLU A 307 17.25 -11.29 -0.42
CA GLU A 307 16.94 -10.89 -1.80
C GLU A 307 15.43 -10.74 -2.00
N VAL A 308 14.66 -11.73 -1.55
CA VAL A 308 13.20 -11.70 -1.66
C VAL A 308 12.63 -10.55 -0.85
N PHE A 309 13.11 -10.32 0.38
CA PHE A 309 12.66 -9.19 1.20
C PHE A 309 12.83 -7.85 0.48
N VAL A 310 14.02 -7.56 -0.04
CA VAL A 310 14.31 -6.29 -0.72
C VAL A 310 13.48 -6.16 -1.99
N HIS A 311 13.30 -7.25 -2.74
CA HIS A 311 12.46 -7.31 -3.94
C HIS A 311 10.99 -6.99 -3.63
N GLU A 312 10.36 -7.71 -2.69
CA GLU A 312 8.96 -7.51 -2.32
C GLU A 312 8.72 -6.14 -1.65
N PHE A 313 9.73 -5.61 -0.94
CA PHE A 313 9.68 -4.26 -0.42
C PHE A 313 9.76 -3.21 -1.53
N GLY A 314 10.50 -3.47 -2.61
CA GLY A 314 10.51 -2.67 -3.82
C GLY A 314 9.12 -2.52 -4.44
N HIS A 315 8.37 -3.61 -4.55
CA HIS A 315 6.97 -3.57 -5.00
C HIS A 315 6.07 -2.82 -4.03
N SER A 316 6.08 -3.23 -2.77
CA SER A 316 5.09 -2.72 -1.80
C SER A 316 5.31 -1.27 -1.37
N PHE A 317 6.55 -0.81 -1.30
CA PHE A 317 6.91 0.54 -0.88
C PHE A 317 7.12 1.51 -2.04
N ALA A 318 7.84 1.10 -3.08
CA ALA A 318 8.22 1.98 -4.18
C ALA A 318 7.37 1.80 -5.45
N GLY A 319 6.48 0.81 -5.50
CA GLY A 319 5.62 0.55 -6.65
C GLY A 319 6.38 0.04 -7.87
N LEU A 320 7.52 -0.64 -7.67
CA LEU A 320 8.29 -1.19 -8.78
C LEU A 320 7.54 -2.37 -9.41
N GLY A 321 7.55 -2.45 -10.73
CA GLY A 321 7.12 -3.62 -11.49
C GLY A 321 8.25 -4.65 -11.63
N ASP A 322 7.88 -5.91 -11.86
CA ASP A 322 8.82 -6.99 -12.16
C ASP A 322 9.51 -6.77 -13.51
N GLU A 323 10.84 -6.99 -13.56
CA GLU A 323 11.65 -6.80 -14.76
C GLU A 323 12.02 -8.13 -15.45
N TYR A 324 11.52 -9.28 -15.00
CA TYR A 324 11.80 -10.57 -15.60
C TYR A 324 10.73 -11.00 -16.60
N TYR A 325 11.16 -11.65 -17.70
CA TYR A 325 10.30 -12.04 -18.82
C TYR A 325 9.50 -13.31 -18.59
N THR A 326 10.02 -14.20 -17.74
CA THR A 326 9.46 -15.53 -17.53
C THR A 326 9.22 -15.79 -16.06
N SER A 327 7.98 -15.95 -15.71
CA SER A 327 7.53 -16.32 -14.38
C SER A 327 6.26 -17.14 -14.50
N ASP A 328 6.03 -18.06 -13.55
CA ASP A 328 4.76 -18.78 -13.43
C ASP A 328 3.59 -17.83 -13.20
N VAL A 329 3.87 -16.57 -12.85
CA VAL A 329 2.91 -15.47 -12.68
C VAL A 329 2.99 -14.41 -13.78
N ALA A 330 3.73 -14.63 -14.87
CA ALA A 330 3.75 -13.71 -16.01
C ALA A 330 2.44 -13.83 -16.80
N TYR A 331 1.78 -12.70 -16.99
CA TYR A 331 0.51 -12.61 -17.71
C TYR A 331 0.75 -11.97 -19.08
N GLU A 332 0.33 -12.65 -20.16
CA GLU A 332 0.33 -12.06 -21.49
C GLU A 332 -0.63 -10.86 -21.55
N GLY A 333 -0.17 -9.75 -22.12
CA GLY A 333 -0.98 -8.55 -22.27
C GLY A 333 -1.30 -7.82 -20.96
N PHE A 334 -0.44 -7.95 -19.96
CA PHE A 334 -0.59 -7.22 -18.69
C PHE A 334 -0.57 -5.70 -18.91
N TYR A 335 0.38 -5.19 -19.67
CA TYR A 335 0.46 -3.78 -20.02
C TYR A 335 -0.24 -3.45 -21.36
N ASN A 336 -0.96 -2.33 -21.39
CA ASN A 336 -1.42 -1.73 -22.64
C ASN A 336 -0.26 -0.93 -23.24
N LEU A 337 0.29 -1.39 -24.38
CA LEU A 337 1.46 -0.76 -25.00
C LEU A 337 1.20 0.66 -25.56
N ASN A 338 -0.03 1.14 -25.52
CA ASN A 338 -0.39 2.51 -25.94
C ASN A 338 -0.50 3.50 -24.77
N VAL A 339 -0.27 3.03 -23.54
CA VAL A 339 -0.35 3.81 -22.31
C VAL A 339 0.90 3.55 -21.48
N GLU A 340 1.48 4.60 -20.93
CA GLU A 340 2.62 4.44 -20.02
C GLU A 340 2.18 3.75 -18.73
N PRO A 341 2.87 2.70 -18.27
CA PRO A 341 2.61 2.06 -16.99
C PRO A 341 2.78 3.04 -15.82
N TRP A 342 2.09 2.77 -14.73
CA TRP A 342 2.25 3.58 -13.52
C TRP A 342 3.49 3.19 -12.71
N GLU A 343 4.04 2.02 -12.93
CA GLU A 343 5.26 1.53 -12.28
C GLU A 343 6.47 2.34 -12.75
N PRO A 344 7.23 2.97 -11.83
CA PRO A 344 8.25 3.96 -12.21
C PRO A 344 9.49 3.38 -12.93
N ASN A 345 9.67 2.06 -12.89
CA ASN A 345 10.79 1.36 -13.54
C ASN A 345 10.41 0.71 -14.89
N ILE A 346 9.13 0.75 -15.28
CA ILE A 346 8.65 0.16 -16.54
C ILE A 346 8.23 1.27 -17.49
N THR A 347 8.50 1.12 -18.78
CA THR A 347 8.05 2.07 -19.81
C THR A 347 7.67 1.35 -21.10
N THR A 348 6.61 1.80 -21.74
CA THR A 348 6.21 1.41 -23.08
C THR A 348 6.85 2.30 -24.16
N LEU A 349 7.64 3.30 -23.78
CA LEU A 349 8.27 4.33 -24.63
C LEU A 349 7.29 5.30 -25.32
N VAL A 350 6.00 5.15 -25.10
CA VAL A 350 4.94 5.97 -25.74
C VAL A 350 5.14 7.47 -25.49
N GLU A 351 5.52 7.88 -24.29
CA GLU A 351 5.75 9.28 -23.97
C GLU A 351 7.06 9.81 -24.60
N PHE A 352 8.06 8.97 -24.77
CA PHE A 352 9.30 9.33 -25.46
C PHE A 352 9.07 9.52 -26.95
N GLU A 353 8.27 8.65 -27.59
CA GLU A 353 7.86 8.78 -28.98
C GLU A 353 7.05 10.05 -29.23
N LYS A 354 6.01 10.32 -28.41
CA LYS A 354 5.21 11.54 -28.48
C LYS A 354 6.04 12.82 -28.30
N SER A 355 7.07 12.77 -27.45
CA SER A 355 7.97 13.91 -27.20
C SER A 355 9.07 14.07 -28.26
N GLY A 356 9.18 13.14 -29.21
CA GLY A 356 10.22 13.12 -30.25
C GLY A 356 11.63 12.85 -29.71
N LYS A 357 11.76 12.15 -28.57
CA LYS A 357 13.04 11.79 -27.97
C LYS A 357 13.60 10.48 -28.50
N ILE A 358 12.81 9.71 -29.19
CA ILE A 358 13.14 8.49 -29.98
C ILE A 358 12.35 8.50 -31.27
#